data_bb5e0d48411eab81c66a7d3107a944c6
#
_entry.id   bb5e0d48411eab81c66a7d3107a944c6
#
_cell.length_a   1.000
_cell.length_b   1.000
_cell.length_c   1.000
_cell.angle_alpha   90.00
_cell.angle_beta   90.00
_cell.angle_gamma   90.00
#
_symmetry.space_group_name_H-M   'P 1'
#
loop_
_entity.id
_entity.type
_entity.pdbx_description
1 polymer ?
#
loop_
_entity_poly.entity_id
_entity_poly.type
_entity_poly.pdbx_seq_one_letter_code
_entity_poly.pdbx_strand_id
1 'polypeptide(L)'
;MTKNNRTEARIRRHNRVRKLIHGSEARPRMSVFRSLAEIYVQVINDETGTTLAAASSIDHELQGKVKGLKKMEQARLVGELVANRAKTKGIKQVVFDRGGFRYGGRVKALADAAREAGLDF
;
A
#
# COMPACT_ATOMS: atom_id res chain seq x y z
N MET A 1 4.51 24.61 -20.34
CA MET A 1 4.62 23.90 -19.08
C MET A 1 3.45 22.95 -18.91
N THR A 2 3.72 21.71 -18.66
CA THR A 2 2.67 20.70 -18.58
C THR A 2 1.99 20.74 -17.23
N LYS A 3 0.67 20.47 -17.24
CA LYS A 3 -0.12 20.38 -16.02
C LYS A 3 0.18 19.12 -15.20
N ASN A 4 0.98 18.19 -15.77
CA ASN A 4 1.19 16.85 -15.22
C ASN A 4 2.57 16.66 -14.61
N ASN A 5 3.28 17.74 -14.29
CA ASN A 5 4.64 17.66 -13.76
C ASN A 5 4.73 16.82 -12.47
N ARG A 6 3.75 16.92 -11.58
CA ARG A 6 3.71 16.15 -10.33
C ARG A 6 3.49 14.67 -10.60
N THR A 7 2.58 14.34 -11.51
CA THR A 7 2.29 12.96 -11.89
C THR A 7 3.48 12.34 -12.59
N GLU A 8 4.09 13.06 -13.54
CA GLU A 8 5.27 12.59 -14.25
C GLU A 8 6.44 12.37 -13.32
N ALA A 9 6.65 13.30 -12.38
CA ALA A 9 7.73 13.18 -11.37
C ALA A 9 7.50 11.95 -10.48
N ARG A 10 6.25 11.69 -10.06
CA ARG A 10 5.92 10.51 -9.27
C ARG A 10 6.18 9.23 -10.05
N ILE A 11 5.80 9.18 -11.31
CA ILE A 11 6.02 8.02 -12.18
C ILE A 11 7.52 7.76 -12.32
N ARG A 12 8.33 8.81 -12.53
CA ARG A 12 9.79 8.66 -12.60
C ARG A 12 10.37 8.09 -11.32
N ARG A 13 9.92 8.60 -10.15
CA ARG A 13 10.36 8.08 -8.86
C ARG A 13 9.96 6.62 -8.68
N HIS A 14 8.73 6.27 -9.03
CA HIS A 14 8.25 4.90 -8.94
C HIS A 14 9.04 3.96 -9.85
N ASN A 15 9.27 4.37 -11.09
CA ASN A 15 10.07 3.57 -12.03
C ASN A 15 11.49 3.35 -11.52
N ARG A 16 12.08 4.35 -10.88
CA ARG A 16 13.42 4.24 -10.30
C ARG A 16 13.43 3.24 -9.15
N VAL A 17 12.46 3.31 -8.27
CA VAL A 17 12.32 2.39 -7.14
C VAL A 17 12.04 0.96 -7.63
N ARG A 18 11.18 0.82 -8.65
CA ARG A 18 10.81 -0.50 -9.19
C ARG A 18 11.99 -1.26 -9.78
N LYS A 19 13.06 -0.60 -10.16
CA LYS A 19 14.29 -1.26 -10.60
C LYS A 19 15.00 -1.98 -9.45
N LEU A 20 14.76 -1.55 -8.21
CA LEU A 20 15.41 -2.06 -7.01
C LEU A 20 14.49 -2.97 -6.20
N ILE A 21 13.18 -2.87 -6.37
CA ILE A 21 12.18 -3.58 -5.57
C ILE A 21 11.47 -4.60 -6.44
N HIS A 22 11.47 -5.85 -5.97
CA HIS A 22 10.83 -6.96 -6.65
C HIS A 22 10.19 -7.87 -5.61
N GLY A 23 8.90 -8.16 -5.80
CA GLY A 23 8.17 -9.05 -4.90
C GLY A 23 8.34 -10.51 -5.31
N SER A 24 8.67 -11.36 -4.34
CA SER A 24 8.77 -12.80 -4.53
C SER A 24 7.67 -13.52 -3.74
N GLU A 25 7.63 -14.83 -3.83
CA GLU A 25 6.69 -15.62 -3.03
C GLU A 25 6.98 -15.47 -1.53
N ALA A 26 8.24 -15.51 -1.15
CA ALA A 26 8.66 -15.40 0.25
C ALA A 26 8.54 -13.98 0.80
N ARG A 27 8.70 -12.99 -0.06
CA ARG A 27 8.63 -11.58 0.32
C ARG A 27 7.93 -10.79 -0.78
N PRO A 28 6.58 -10.85 -0.82
CA PRO A 28 5.82 -10.13 -1.84
C PRO A 28 5.97 -8.61 -1.71
N ARG A 29 5.70 -7.92 -2.80
CA ARG A 29 5.75 -6.46 -2.84
C ARG A 29 4.43 -5.87 -2.38
N MET A 30 4.47 -5.05 -1.34
CA MET A 30 3.31 -4.31 -0.85
C MET A 30 3.30 -2.94 -1.51
N SER A 31 2.45 -2.77 -2.51
CA SER A 31 2.36 -1.57 -3.34
C SER A 31 1.21 -0.69 -2.89
N VAL A 32 1.51 0.58 -2.64
CA VAL A 32 0.54 1.58 -2.19
C VAL A 32 0.27 2.58 -3.29
N PHE A 33 -0.99 2.88 -3.51
CA PHE A 33 -1.43 3.96 -4.40
C PHE A 33 -2.46 4.80 -3.67
N ARG A 34 -2.35 6.12 -3.79
CA ARG A 34 -3.35 7.03 -3.24
C ARG A 34 -3.85 8.00 -4.29
N SER A 35 -5.16 8.29 -4.25
CA SER A 35 -5.78 9.38 -4.98
C SER A 35 -6.11 10.50 -4.00
N LEU A 36 -6.78 11.54 -4.46
CA LEU A 36 -7.22 12.62 -3.57
C LEU A 36 -8.14 12.13 -2.47
N ALA A 37 -9.05 11.22 -2.79
CA ALA A 37 -10.07 10.75 -1.85
C ALA A 37 -9.73 9.43 -1.18
N GLU A 38 -9.03 8.53 -1.87
CA GLU A 38 -8.91 7.15 -1.45
C GLU A 38 -7.46 6.68 -1.40
N ILE A 39 -7.21 5.60 -0.65
CA ILE A 39 -5.91 4.93 -0.60
C ILE A 39 -6.12 3.44 -0.83
N TYR A 40 -5.20 2.83 -1.59
CA TYR A 40 -5.25 1.43 -2.02
C TYR A 40 -3.91 0.76 -1.75
N VAL A 41 -3.96 -0.51 -1.41
CA VAL A 41 -2.74 -1.30 -1.21
C VAL A 41 -2.94 -2.71 -1.78
N GLN A 42 -1.90 -3.23 -2.42
CA GLN A 42 -1.87 -4.59 -2.95
C GLN A 42 -0.59 -5.28 -2.50
N VAL A 43 -0.70 -6.55 -2.17
CA VAL A 43 0.45 -7.41 -1.89
C VAL A 43 0.60 -8.33 -3.08
N ILE A 44 1.71 -8.18 -3.82
CA ILE A 44 1.89 -8.76 -5.15
C ILE A 44 3.10 -9.69 -5.18
N ASN A 45 2.90 -10.88 -5.76
CA ASN A 45 4.02 -11.74 -6.17
C ASN A 45 4.35 -11.39 -7.61
N ASP A 46 5.46 -10.67 -7.82
CA ASP A 46 5.86 -10.23 -9.16
C ASP A 46 6.35 -11.37 -10.06
N GLU A 47 6.77 -12.48 -9.47
CA GLU A 47 7.22 -13.65 -10.24
C GLU A 47 6.07 -14.31 -11.01
N THR A 48 4.88 -14.31 -10.42
CA THR A 48 3.67 -14.88 -11.04
C THR A 48 2.70 -13.84 -11.52
N GLY A 49 2.92 -12.55 -11.18
CA GLY A 49 1.99 -11.47 -11.51
C GLY A 49 0.67 -11.55 -10.74
N THR A 50 0.67 -12.20 -9.58
CA THR A 50 -0.56 -12.46 -8.82
C THR A 50 -0.67 -11.51 -7.63
N THR A 51 -1.86 -10.93 -7.43
CA THR A 51 -2.18 -10.16 -6.22
C THR A 51 -2.63 -11.14 -5.14
N LEU A 52 -1.88 -11.22 -4.05
CA LEU A 52 -2.14 -12.16 -2.96
C LEU A 52 -3.11 -11.61 -1.93
N ALA A 53 -3.06 -10.32 -1.68
CA ALA A 53 -3.95 -9.63 -0.76
C ALA A 53 -4.09 -8.18 -1.21
N ALA A 54 -5.21 -7.56 -0.88
CA ALA A 54 -5.48 -6.17 -1.22
C ALA A 54 -6.42 -5.56 -0.18
N ALA A 55 -6.37 -4.24 -0.07
CA ALA A 55 -7.31 -3.47 0.74
C ALA A 55 -7.37 -2.03 0.24
N SER A 56 -8.44 -1.34 0.57
CA SER A 56 -8.59 0.08 0.23
C SER A 56 -9.53 0.76 1.20
N SER A 57 -9.52 2.10 1.18
CA SER A 57 -10.45 2.89 2.02
C SER A 57 -11.91 2.74 1.60
N ILE A 58 -12.16 2.25 0.38
CA ILE A 58 -13.52 1.94 -0.09
C ILE A 58 -13.85 0.45 0.04
N ASP A 59 -13.02 -0.30 0.74
CA ASP A 59 -13.22 -1.74 0.93
C ASP A 59 -14.53 -2.01 1.67
N HIS A 60 -15.20 -3.08 1.25
CA HIS A 60 -16.47 -3.46 1.81
C HIS A 60 -16.42 -3.68 3.33
N GLU A 61 -15.33 -4.27 3.83
CA GLU A 61 -15.17 -4.51 5.27
C GLU A 61 -14.97 -3.22 6.07
N LEU A 62 -14.59 -2.13 5.43
CA LEU A 62 -14.39 -0.84 6.08
C LEU A 62 -15.58 0.11 5.93
N GLN A 63 -16.64 -0.31 5.23
CA GLN A 63 -17.85 0.50 5.10
C GLN A 63 -18.42 0.84 6.48
N GLY A 64 -18.72 2.10 6.69
CA GLY A 64 -19.21 2.58 7.96
C GLY A 64 -18.13 2.85 9.00
N LYS A 65 -16.96 2.23 8.88
CA LYS A 65 -15.83 2.46 9.80
C LYS A 65 -15.02 3.68 9.40
N VAL A 66 -14.94 3.98 8.10
CA VAL A 66 -14.16 5.11 7.59
C VAL A 66 -14.94 6.42 7.56
N LYS A 67 -16.27 6.35 7.71
CA LYS A 67 -17.11 7.54 7.65
C LYS A 67 -16.78 8.48 8.79
N GLY A 68 -16.51 9.74 8.45
CA GLY A 68 -16.16 10.76 9.44
C GLY A 68 -14.73 10.74 9.92
N LEU A 69 -13.93 9.76 9.51
CA LEU A 69 -12.54 9.70 9.89
C LEU A 69 -11.67 10.57 8.97
N LYS A 70 -10.58 11.08 9.54
CA LYS A 70 -9.55 11.76 8.76
C LYS A 70 -8.86 10.77 7.83
N LYS A 71 -8.28 11.28 6.73
CA LYS A 71 -7.63 10.43 5.75
C LYS A 71 -6.48 9.59 6.32
N MET A 72 -5.74 10.13 7.29
CA MET A 72 -4.67 9.36 7.95
C MET A 72 -5.22 8.21 8.78
N GLU A 73 -6.33 8.42 9.47
CA GLU A 73 -6.99 7.37 10.23
C GLU A 73 -7.55 6.29 9.32
N GLN A 74 -8.11 6.68 8.17
CA GLN A 74 -8.56 5.72 7.16
C GLN A 74 -7.40 4.89 6.63
N ALA A 75 -6.25 5.51 6.39
CA ALA A 75 -5.06 4.80 5.94
C ALA A 75 -4.57 3.78 6.97
N ARG A 76 -4.66 4.08 8.25
CA ARG A 76 -4.32 3.13 9.31
C ARG A 76 -5.23 1.90 9.27
N LEU A 77 -6.52 2.10 9.08
CA LEU A 77 -7.46 0.98 8.95
C LEU A 77 -7.15 0.12 7.73
N VAL A 78 -6.78 0.74 6.62
CA VAL A 78 -6.39 0.01 5.39
C VAL A 78 -5.13 -0.80 5.63
N GLY A 79 -4.13 -0.22 6.29
CA GLY A 79 -2.89 -0.93 6.63
C GLY A 79 -3.13 -2.14 7.53
N GLU A 80 -3.95 -1.99 8.54
CA GLU A 80 -4.34 -3.08 9.42
C GLU A 80 -5.08 -4.19 8.65
N LEU A 81 -6.02 -3.80 7.80
CA LEU A 81 -6.81 -4.75 7.02
C LEU A 81 -5.94 -5.57 6.08
N VAL A 82 -5.05 -4.93 5.31
CA VAL A 82 -4.19 -5.65 4.37
C VAL A 82 -3.23 -6.57 5.10
N ALA A 83 -2.71 -6.13 6.25
CA ALA A 83 -1.82 -6.96 7.06
C ALA A 83 -2.53 -8.22 7.55
N ASN A 84 -3.76 -8.09 8.03
CA ASN A 84 -4.55 -9.22 8.48
C ASN A 84 -4.86 -10.18 7.34
N ARG A 85 -5.21 -9.66 6.18
CA ARG A 85 -5.48 -10.47 4.98
C ARG A 85 -4.22 -11.20 4.50
N ALA A 86 -3.08 -10.53 4.53
CA ALA A 86 -1.81 -11.14 4.15
C ALA A 86 -1.42 -12.25 5.14
N LYS A 87 -1.56 -12.02 6.42
CA LYS A 87 -1.26 -13.00 7.45
C LYS A 87 -2.13 -14.25 7.32
N THR A 88 -3.40 -14.08 6.96
CA THR A 88 -4.32 -15.19 6.71
C THR A 88 -3.80 -16.11 5.60
N LYS A 89 -3.05 -15.56 4.65
CA LYS A 89 -2.43 -16.31 3.56
C LYS A 89 -1.00 -16.77 3.89
N GLY A 90 -0.58 -16.63 5.13
CA GLY A 90 0.75 -17.07 5.56
C GLY A 90 1.88 -16.11 5.22
N ILE A 91 1.57 -14.90 4.76
CA ILE A 91 2.58 -13.89 4.43
C ILE A 91 3.03 -13.20 5.72
N LYS A 92 4.33 -13.21 5.98
CA LYS A 92 4.92 -12.59 7.17
C LYS A 92 5.80 -11.40 6.83
N GLN A 93 6.43 -11.42 5.67
CA GLN A 93 7.39 -10.40 5.24
C GLN A 93 6.98 -9.84 3.88
N VAL A 94 7.15 -8.54 3.72
CA VAL A 94 6.89 -7.87 2.44
C VAL A 94 8.00 -6.88 2.14
N VAL A 95 8.12 -6.51 0.86
CA VAL A 95 8.94 -5.39 0.41
C VAL A 95 8.01 -4.22 0.21
N PHE A 96 8.27 -3.09 0.85
CA PHE A 96 7.37 -1.94 0.77
C PHE A 96 7.68 -1.10 -0.47
N ASP A 97 6.65 -0.92 -1.33
CA ASP A 97 6.69 -0.06 -2.50
C ASP A 97 5.69 1.08 -2.31
N ARG A 98 6.20 2.25 -1.99
CA ARG A 98 5.35 3.43 -1.74
C ARG A 98 4.79 4.07 -3.02
N GLY A 99 5.01 3.46 -4.20
CA GLY A 99 4.41 3.93 -5.45
C GLY A 99 4.92 5.27 -5.96
N GLY A 100 6.11 5.70 -5.53
CA GLY A 100 6.65 7.02 -5.87
C GLY A 100 6.08 8.16 -5.03
N PHE A 101 5.18 7.87 -4.09
CA PHE A 101 4.66 8.86 -3.15
C PHE A 101 5.67 9.10 -2.04
N ARG A 102 5.57 10.26 -1.37
CA ARG A 102 6.41 10.54 -0.22
C ARG A 102 6.09 9.58 0.92
N TYR A 103 7.14 9.14 1.63
CA TYR A 103 6.95 8.36 2.84
C TYR A 103 6.60 9.30 4.00
N GLY A 104 5.32 9.63 4.08
CA GLY A 104 4.77 10.52 5.10
C GLY A 104 3.26 10.52 4.99
N GLY A 105 2.57 11.23 5.88
CA GLY A 105 1.12 11.35 5.87
C GLY A 105 0.42 10.00 5.79
N ARG A 106 -0.47 9.84 4.82
CA ARG A 106 -1.27 8.63 4.66
C ARG A 106 -0.44 7.37 4.38
N VAL A 107 0.61 7.51 3.58
CA VAL A 107 1.46 6.37 3.20
C VAL A 107 2.18 5.83 4.43
N LYS A 108 2.75 6.73 5.24
CA LYS A 108 3.41 6.34 6.49
C LYS A 108 2.41 5.74 7.47
N ALA A 109 1.23 6.33 7.61
CA ALA A 109 0.20 5.84 8.52
C ALA A 109 -0.21 4.41 8.17
N LEU A 110 -0.39 4.11 6.88
CA LEU A 110 -0.69 2.77 6.40
C LEU A 110 0.43 1.80 6.74
N ALA A 111 1.67 2.17 6.45
CA ALA A 111 2.83 1.32 6.70
C ALA A 111 3.01 1.03 8.19
N ASP A 112 2.89 2.04 9.04
CA ASP A 112 3.00 1.88 10.48
C ASP A 112 1.92 0.93 11.03
N ALA A 113 0.68 1.07 10.57
CA ALA A 113 -0.41 0.21 10.99
C ALA A 113 -0.20 -1.25 10.54
N ALA A 114 0.31 -1.45 9.33
CA ALA A 114 0.62 -2.79 8.83
C ALA A 114 1.74 -3.44 9.65
N ARG A 115 2.75 -2.68 10.05
CA ARG A 115 3.83 -3.18 10.92
C ARG A 115 3.30 -3.53 12.31
N GLU A 116 2.47 -2.68 12.87
CA GLU A 116 1.83 -2.93 14.18
C GLU A 116 0.97 -4.19 14.14
N ALA A 117 0.35 -4.48 13.01
CA ALA A 117 -0.47 -5.67 12.82
C ALA A 117 0.36 -6.93 12.55
N GLY A 118 1.68 -6.83 12.44
CA GLY A 118 2.58 -7.96 12.41
C GLY A 118 3.33 -8.23 11.11
N LEU A 119 3.18 -7.40 10.09
CA LEU A 119 4.00 -7.54 8.88
C LEU A 119 5.41 -7.01 9.13
N ASP A 120 6.39 -7.74 8.60
CA ASP A 120 7.79 -7.40 8.71
C ASP A 120 8.25 -6.73 7.40
N PHE A 121 8.70 -5.50 7.54
CA PHE A 121 9.33 -4.74 6.45
C PHE A 121 9.95 -3.46 6.95
#